data_23d42d5e7e4e11811f1e2a8030fe5bcf
#
_entry.id   23d42d5e7e4e11811f1e2a8030fe5bcf
#
_cell.length_a   1.000
_cell.length_b   1.000
_cell.length_c   1.000
_cell.angle_alpha   90.00
_cell.angle_beta   90.00
_cell.angle_gamma   90.00
#
_symmetry.space_group_name_H-M   'P 1'
#
loop_
_entity.id
_entity.type
_entity.pdbx_description
1 polymer ?
#
loop_
_entity_poly.entity_id
_entity_poly.type
_entity_poly.pdbx_seq_one_letter_code
_entity_poly.pdbx_strand_id
1 'polypeptide(L)'
;LGIANVHYAPLPKYAGYWPEMWAIWNEEKEFAVTLHYITTEIDTGPIISQRFFKITEYDNRYTLYTKSSNECFLMLTEYLSLLLERKLSAIDQDHKLRSYYPKSLPNDGFMDLNWDEKTQKRFIRAIAFPGFPGPKIKIGDFIYTMIADDLPFFNKIQVKPNE
;
A
#
# COMPACT_ATOMS: atom_id res chain seq x y z
N LEU A 1 -15.30 -15.99 -19.89
CA LEU A 1 -14.13 -15.12 -19.86
C LEU A 1 -13.96 -14.61 -18.44
N GLY A 2 -12.88 -14.98 -17.75
CA GLY A 2 -12.53 -14.40 -16.47
C GLY A 2 -11.74 -13.09 -16.67
N ILE A 3 -11.86 -12.15 -15.73
CA ILE A 3 -11.01 -10.96 -15.66
C ILE A 3 -10.05 -11.22 -14.50
N ALA A 4 -8.76 -10.96 -14.73
CA ALA A 4 -7.74 -11.01 -13.69
C ALA A 4 -7.27 -9.60 -13.33
N ASN A 5 -6.84 -9.42 -12.09
CA ASN A 5 -6.30 -8.20 -11.54
C ASN A 5 -4.98 -8.50 -10.82
N VAL A 6 -4.07 -7.54 -10.80
CA VAL A 6 -2.91 -7.58 -9.89
C VAL A 6 -3.16 -6.58 -8.78
N HIS A 7 -3.36 -7.10 -7.58
CA HIS A 7 -3.50 -6.31 -6.37
C HIS A 7 -2.14 -6.20 -5.66
N TYR A 8 -1.78 -4.99 -5.22
CA TYR A 8 -0.48 -4.74 -4.57
C TYR A 8 -0.57 -5.05 -3.07
N ALA A 9 -0.85 -6.31 -2.75
CA ALA A 9 -0.86 -6.83 -1.39
C ALA A 9 -0.79 -8.35 -1.35
N PRO A 10 -0.40 -8.96 -0.21
CA PRO A 10 -0.45 -10.41 0.02
C PRO A 10 -1.88 -10.87 0.34
N LEU A 11 -2.79 -10.92 -0.65
CA LEU A 11 -4.15 -11.43 -0.41
C LEU A 11 -4.14 -12.81 0.27
N PRO A 12 -5.10 -13.07 1.16
CA PRO A 12 -6.30 -12.32 1.50
C PRO A 12 -6.08 -11.14 2.47
N LYS A 13 -4.85 -10.90 2.92
CA LYS A 13 -4.54 -9.73 3.75
C LYS A 13 -4.45 -8.47 2.90
N TYR A 14 -4.73 -7.32 3.52
CA TYR A 14 -4.61 -6.00 2.89
C TYR A 14 -5.46 -5.80 1.64
N ALA A 15 -6.65 -6.42 1.58
CA ALA A 15 -7.65 -6.10 0.57
C ALA A 15 -8.11 -4.64 0.69
N GLY A 16 -8.50 -4.03 -0.42
CA GLY A 16 -9.05 -2.67 -0.45
C GLY A 16 -8.02 -1.59 -0.82
N TYR A 17 -8.00 -0.47 -0.06
CA TYR A 17 -7.31 0.74 -0.48
C TYR A 17 -5.95 0.92 0.20
N TRP A 18 -4.96 1.38 -0.58
CA TRP A 18 -3.64 1.83 -0.13
C TRP A 18 -2.89 0.81 0.75
N PRO A 19 -2.82 -0.44 0.33
CA PRO A 19 -2.24 -1.51 1.15
C PRO A 19 -0.77 -1.25 1.51
N GLU A 20 0.00 -0.56 0.67
CA GLU A 20 1.40 -0.18 0.93
C GLU A 20 1.50 0.73 2.17
N MET A 21 0.55 1.67 2.30
CA MET A 21 0.47 2.57 3.44
C MET A 21 0.23 1.80 4.74
N TRP A 22 -0.76 0.92 4.71
CA TRP A 22 -1.13 0.12 5.85
C TRP A 22 -0.04 -0.89 6.24
N ALA A 23 0.66 -1.48 5.26
CA ALA A 23 1.78 -2.38 5.51
C ALA A 23 2.94 -1.68 6.26
N ILE A 24 3.30 -0.46 5.86
CA ILE A 24 4.31 0.33 6.57
C ILE A 24 3.81 0.73 7.96
N TRP A 25 2.56 1.19 8.07
CA TRP A 25 1.98 1.57 9.36
C TRP A 25 1.95 0.41 10.35
N ASN A 26 1.63 -0.79 9.88
CA ASN A 26 1.56 -2.01 10.67
C ASN A 26 2.93 -2.69 10.90
N GLU A 27 4.05 -2.07 10.48
CA GLU A 27 5.41 -2.58 10.63
C GLU A 27 5.66 -3.96 9.98
N GLU A 28 4.96 -4.25 8.87
CA GLU A 28 5.18 -5.47 8.11
C GLU A 28 6.63 -5.54 7.62
N LYS A 29 7.18 -6.76 7.56
CA LYS A 29 8.55 -7.02 7.10
C LYS A 29 8.60 -7.54 5.68
N GLU A 30 7.47 -7.99 5.19
CA GLU A 30 7.30 -8.54 3.85
C GLU A 30 6.02 -8.03 3.23
N PHE A 31 6.04 -7.88 1.93
CA PHE A 31 4.90 -7.46 1.13
C PHE A 31 4.81 -8.31 -0.12
N ALA A 32 3.71 -8.22 -0.86
CA ALA A 32 3.56 -8.96 -2.10
C ALA A 32 2.71 -8.20 -3.12
N VAL A 33 2.77 -8.67 -4.36
CA VAL A 33 1.72 -8.46 -5.36
C VAL A 33 1.00 -9.79 -5.58
N THR A 34 -0.31 -9.73 -5.80
CA THR A 34 -1.18 -10.89 -6.01
C THR A 34 -1.91 -10.78 -7.33
N LEU A 35 -1.70 -11.73 -8.23
CA LEU A 35 -2.52 -11.95 -9.41
C LEU A 35 -3.70 -12.84 -9.01
N HIS A 36 -4.92 -12.36 -9.21
CA HIS A 36 -6.14 -13.06 -8.83
C HIS A 36 -7.27 -12.83 -9.83
N TYR A 37 -8.26 -13.70 -9.86
CA TYR A 37 -9.47 -13.47 -10.63
C TYR A 37 -10.36 -12.42 -9.96
N ILE A 38 -11.08 -11.63 -10.76
CA ILE A 38 -12.07 -10.68 -10.26
C ILE A 38 -13.38 -11.42 -9.98
N THR A 39 -13.97 -11.09 -8.82
CA THR A 39 -15.31 -11.53 -8.40
C THR A 39 -16.17 -10.30 -8.09
N THR A 40 -17.38 -10.51 -7.58
CA THR A 40 -18.30 -9.42 -7.23
C THR A 40 -17.87 -8.60 -6.02
N GLU A 41 -17.06 -9.18 -5.14
CA GLU A 41 -16.54 -8.50 -3.97
C GLU A 41 -15.08 -8.05 -4.19
N ILE A 42 -14.68 -6.97 -3.52
CA ILE A 42 -13.35 -6.37 -3.67
C ILE A 42 -12.27 -7.35 -3.21
N ASP A 43 -11.36 -7.70 -4.10
CA ASP A 43 -10.14 -8.47 -3.86
C ASP A 43 -10.37 -9.85 -3.20
N THR A 44 -11.50 -10.51 -3.50
CA THR A 44 -11.86 -11.81 -2.91
C THR A 44 -11.71 -13.00 -3.87
N GLY A 45 -11.41 -12.76 -5.14
CA GLY A 45 -11.34 -13.81 -6.15
C GLY A 45 -10.15 -14.76 -5.94
N PRO A 46 -10.21 -15.98 -6.52
CA PRO A 46 -9.17 -16.98 -6.39
C PRO A 46 -7.79 -16.49 -6.83
N ILE A 47 -6.77 -16.82 -6.04
CA ILE A 47 -5.38 -16.41 -6.27
C ILE A 47 -4.74 -17.31 -7.33
N ILE A 48 -4.17 -16.68 -8.35
CA ILE A 48 -3.39 -17.34 -9.40
C ILE A 48 -1.92 -17.43 -8.98
N SER A 49 -1.35 -16.32 -8.52
CA SER A 49 0.05 -16.25 -8.09
C SER A 49 0.29 -15.10 -7.14
N GLN A 50 1.35 -15.23 -6.34
CA GLN A 50 1.85 -14.17 -5.47
C GLN A 50 3.36 -14.07 -5.58
N ARG A 51 3.88 -12.84 -5.57
CA ARG A 51 5.31 -12.55 -5.54
C ARG A 51 5.63 -11.73 -4.31
N PHE A 52 6.38 -12.32 -3.40
CA PHE A 52 6.76 -11.72 -2.12
C PHE A 52 8.09 -11.01 -2.20
N PHE A 53 8.23 -9.89 -1.49
CA PHE A 53 9.47 -9.13 -1.36
C PHE A 53 9.55 -8.41 -0.02
N LYS A 54 10.77 -8.06 0.41
CA LYS A 54 11.02 -7.48 1.73
C LYS A 54 10.67 -5.99 1.78
N ILE A 55 10.10 -5.58 2.91
CA ILE A 55 10.04 -4.18 3.34
C ILE A 55 11.26 -3.89 4.21
N THR A 56 11.96 -2.81 3.93
CA THR A 56 13.12 -2.34 4.69
C THR A 56 12.78 -1.11 5.53
N GLU A 57 13.63 -0.73 6.45
CA GLU A 57 13.48 0.49 7.23
C GLU A 57 13.54 1.79 6.39
N TYR A 58 14.15 1.71 5.21
CA TYR A 58 14.25 2.83 4.26
C TYR A 58 13.03 2.96 3.35
N ASP A 59 12.14 1.97 3.35
CA ASP A 59 10.95 2.03 2.51
C ASP A 59 9.91 3.00 3.08
N ASN A 60 9.34 3.77 2.18
CA ASN A 60 8.13 4.56 2.39
C ASN A 60 7.02 4.07 1.44
N ARG A 61 5.84 4.64 1.55
CA ARG A 61 4.70 4.26 0.71
C ARG A 61 5.03 4.32 -0.78
N TYR A 62 5.76 5.34 -1.23
CA TYR A 62 6.10 5.51 -2.65
C TYR A 62 7.12 4.46 -3.12
N THR A 63 8.18 4.21 -2.36
CA THR A 63 9.17 3.18 -2.73
C THR A 63 8.56 1.78 -2.72
N LEU A 64 7.66 1.50 -1.76
CA LEU A 64 6.95 0.22 -1.70
C LEU A 64 6.00 0.07 -2.89
N TYR A 65 5.26 1.12 -3.27
CA TYR A 65 4.46 1.14 -4.49
C TYR A 65 5.30 0.89 -5.74
N THR A 66 6.48 1.51 -5.84
CA THR A 66 7.39 1.33 -6.97
C THR A 66 7.91 -0.12 -7.05
N LYS A 67 8.28 -0.71 -5.90
CA LYS A 67 8.65 -2.14 -5.84
C LYS A 67 7.48 -3.01 -6.30
N SER A 68 6.27 -2.75 -5.82
CA SER A 68 5.06 -3.48 -6.23
C SER A 68 4.81 -3.37 -7.73
N SER A 69 5.01 -2.18 -8.31
CA SER A 69 4.86 -1.98 -9.77
C SER A 69 5.87 -2.80 -10.57
N ASN A 70 7.11 -2.90 -10.12
CA ASN A 70 8.14 -3.73 -10.76
C ASN A 70 7.78 -5.21 -10.67
N GLU A 71 7.37 -5.70 -9.50
CA GLU A 71 6.96 -7.09 -9.32
C GLU A 71 5.67 -7.43 -10.10
N CYS A 72 4.75 -6.46 -10.21
CA CYS A 72 3.58 -6.58 -11.08
C CYS A 72 3.97 -6.75 -12.55
N PHE A 73 4.91 -5.94 -13.05
CA PHE A 73 5.39 -6.06 -14.42
C PHE A 73 6.04 -7.43 -14.68
N LEU A 74 6.90 -7.91 -13.78
CA LEU A 74 7.52 -9.23 -13.87
C LEU A 74 6.48 -10.35 -13.86
N MET A 75 5.50 -10.27 -12.96
CA MET A 75 4.40 -11.23 -12.86
C MET A 75 3.57 -11.27 -14.15
N LEU A 76 3.17 -10.11 -14.68
CA LEU A 76 2.41 -10.06 -15.93
C LEU A 76 3.21 -10.62 -17.11
N THR A 77 4.51 -10.35 -17.19
CA THR A 77 5.37 -10.91 -18.24
C THR A 77 5.41 -12.44 -18.17
N GLU A 78 5.50 -13.00 -16.97
CA GLU A 78 5.53 -14.45 -16.74
C GLU A 78 4.20 -15.13 -17.07
N TYR A 79 3.07 -14.53 -16.66
CA TYR A 79 1.76 -15.18 -16.72
C TYR A 79 0.93 -14.81 -17.96
N LEU A 80 1.33 -13.82 -18.78
CA LEU A 80 0.52 -13.30 -19.90
C LEU A 80 0.11 -14.38 -20.89
N SER A 81 1.04 -15.22 -21.34
CA SER A 81 0.74 -16.30 -22.29
C SER A 81 -0.27 -17.29 -21.73
N LEU A 82 -0.09 -17.71 -20.47
CA LEU A 82 -0.97 -18.65 -19.78
C LEU A 82 -2.36 -18.05 -19.53
N LEU A 83 -2.43 -16.75 -19.26
CA LEU A 83 -3.70 -16.00 -19.15
C LEU A 83 -4.48 -16.02 -20.47
N LEU A 84 -3.80 -15.76 -21.60
CA LEU A 84 -4.39 -15.77 -22.94
C LEU A 84 -4.86 -17.17 -23.34
N GLU A 85 -4.12 -18.21 -22.97
CA GLU A 85 -4.44 -19.61 -23.23
C GLU A 85 -5.49 -20.19 -22.27
N ARG A 86 -5.88 -19.44 -21.22
CA ARG A 86 -6.82 -19.87 -20.15
C ARG A 86 -6.36 -21.14 -19.42
N LYS A 87 -5.05 -21.29 -19.22
CA LYS A 87 -4.45 -22.47 -18.59
C LYS A 87 -4.05 -22.27 -17.14
N LEU A 88 -4.44 -21.15 -16.53
CA LEU A 88 -4.08 -20.84 -15.14
C LEU A 88 -5.03 -21.53 -14.17
N SER A 89 -4.45 -22.29 -13.26
CA SER A 89 -5.12 -22.72 -12.04
C SER A 89 -5.12 -21.59 -11.02
N ALA A 90 -6.11 -21.57 -10.15
CA ALA A 90 -6.20 -20.60 -9.06
C ALA A 90 -6.70 -21.33 -7.80
N ILE A 91 -6.35 -20.78 -6.65
CA ILE A 91 -6.69 -21.32 -5.33
C ILE A 91 -7.60 -20.31 -4.62
N ASP A 92 -8.71 -20.80 -4.06
CA ASP A 92 -9.62 -19.96 -3.29
C ASP A 92 -8.90 -19.34 -2.08
N GLN A 93 -9.23 -18.08 -1.78
CA GLN A 93 -8.68 -17.41 -0.64
C GLN A 93 -9.26 -17.96 0.68
N ASP A 94 -8.40 -18.10 1.70
CA ASP A 94 -8.90 -18.35 3.06
C ASP A 94 -9.43 -17.04 3.66
N HIS A 95 -10.72 -16.82 3.57
CA HIS A 95 -11.39 -15.62 4.06
C HIS A 95 -11.25 -15.39 5.58
N LYS A 96 -10.85 -16.40 6.35
CA LYS A 96 -10.54 -16.24 7.80
C LYS A 96 -9.27 -15.40 8.03
N LEU A 97 -8.37 -15.37 7.05
CA LEU A 97 -7.14 -14.58 7.09
C LEU A 97 -7.30 -13.18 6.50
N ARG A 98 -8.49 -12.84 6.01
CA ARG A 98 -8.74 -11.60 5.29
C ARG A 98 -8.66 -10.39 6.22
N SER A 99 -7.88 -9.37 5.81
CA SER A 99 -8.03 -8.01 6.33
C SER A 99 -8.43 -7.08 5.19
N TYR A 100 -9.28 -6.10 5.51
CA TYR A 100 -9.78 -5.11 4.56
C TYR A 100 -9.57 -3.70 5.08
N TYR A 101 -9.06 -2.84 4.23
CA TYR A 101 -8.82 -1.44 4.54
C TYR A 101 -9.67 -0.55 3.64
N PRO A 102 -10.62 0.22 4.21
CA PRO A 102 -11.42 1.18 3.46
C PRO A 102 -10.56 2.36 3.01
N LYS A 103 -11.15 3.26 2.24
CA LYS A 103 -10.49 4.51 1.79
C LYS A 103 -10.34 5.49 2.95
N SER A 104 -9.50 5.16 3.91
CA SER A 104 -9.20 5.95 5.11
C SER A 104 -7.69 5.97 5.38
N LEU A 105 -7.24 6.93 6.15
CA LEU A 105 -5.85 7.07 6.56
C LEU A 105 -5.70 6.61 8.02
N PRO A 106 -4.54 6.06 8.44
CA PRO A 106 -4.22 5.88 9.84
C PRO A 106 -4.43 7.19 10.60
N ASN A 107 -5.10 7.12 11.75
CA ASN A 107 -5.41 8.28 12.59
C ASN A 107 -5.98 9.48 11.80
N ASP A 108 -6.85 9.22 10.80
CA ASP A 108 -7.47 10.22 9.91
C ASP A 108 -6.46 11.17 9.23
N GLY A 109 -5.23 10.71 9.09
CA GLY A 109 -4.13 11.47 8.50
C GLY A 109 -3.47 12.47 9.46
N PHE A 110 -3.86 12.50 10.73
CA PHE A 110 -3.26 13.38 11.73
C PHE A 110 -2.13 12.69 12.49
N MET A 111 -0.96 13.31 12.54
CA MET A 111 0.15 12.87 13.38
C MET A 111 -0.07 13.37 14.81
N ASP A 112 -0.03 12.46 15.78
CA ASP A 112 -0.01 12.84 17.18
C ASP A 112 1.42 13.20 17.59
N LEU A 113 1.61 14.42 18.05
CA LEU A 113 2.92 14.94 18.48
C LEU A 113 3.42 14.29 19.79
N ASN A 114 2.56 13.57 20.51
CA ASN A 114 2.93 12.81 21.71
C ASN A 114 3.45 11.40 21.39
N TRP A 115 3.34 10.92 20.15
CA TRP A 115 3.97 9.66 19.76
C TRP A 115 5.50 9.76 19.90
N ASP A 116 6.13 8.60 20.15
CA ASP A 116 7.58 8.52 20.09
C ASP A 116 8.10 8.80 18.66
N GLU A 117 9.36 9.17 18.57
CA GLU A 117 10.02 9.55 17.31
C GLU A 117 9.92 8.45 16.24
N LYS A 118 10.03 7.19 16.65
CA LYS A 118 9.94 6.03 15.73
C LYS A 118 8.54 5.95 15.11
N THR A 119 7.51 6.13 15.90
CA THR A 119 6.11 6.11 15.47
C THR A 119 5.79 7.30 14.58
N GLN A 120 6.26 8.51 14.92
CA GLN A 120 6.09 9.69 14.08
C GLN A 120 6.77 9.50 12.70
N LYS A 121 8.01 9.03 12.66
CA LYS A 121 8.74 8.74 11.41
C LYS A 121 8.02 7.68 10.57
N ARG A 122 7.52 6.63 11.21
CA ARG A 122 6.74 5.58 10.53
C ARG A 122 5.45 6.13 9.92
N PHE A 123 4.74 6.99 10.65
CA PHE A 123 3.52 7.63 10.16
C PHE A 123 3.79 8.48 8.92
N ILE A 124 4.85 9.31 8.95
CA ILE A 124 5.27 10.11 7.80
C ILE A 124 5.57 9.21 6.60
N ARG A 125 6.37 8.14 6.78
CA ARG A 125 6.70 7.19 5.71
C ARG A 125 5.48 6.49 5.13
N ALA A 126 4.47 6.19 5.98
CA ALA A 126 3.24 5.54 5.56
C ALA A 126 2.31 6.48 4.76
N ILE A 127 2.15 7.72 5.20
CA ILE A 127 1.15 8.64 4.62
C ILE A 127 1.69 9.36 3.38
N ALA A 128 2.95 9.81 3.42
CA ALA A 128 3.49 10.66 2.36
C ALA A 128 3.57 9.93 1.01
N PHE A 129 2.99 10.55 -0.01
CA PHE A 129 2.97 10.04 -1.38
C PHE A 129 2.91 11.21 -2.38
N PRO A 130 3.66 11.14 -3.51
CA PRO A 130 3.64 12.18 -4.53
C PRO A 130 2.23 12.52 -5.02
N GLY A 131 1.92 13.81 -5.13
CA GLY A 131 0.63 14.27 -5.64
C GLY A 131 -0.54 14.13 -4.66
N PHE A 132 -0.30 13.67 -3.44
CA PHE A 132 -1.31 13.59 -2.37
C PHE A 132 -0.92 14.46 -1.18
N PRO A 133 -1.89 14.96 -0.41
CA PRO A 133 -1.62 15.62 0.85
C PRO A 133 -0.84 14.69 1.79
N GLY A 134 0.21 15.24 2.41
CA GLY A 134 0.98 14.53 3.43
C GLY A 134 0.27 14.46 4.78
N PRO A 135 0.98 13.98 5.82
CA PRO A 135 0.47 13.99 7.18
C PRO A 135 0.05 15.38 7.62
N LYS A 136 -0.97 15.45 8.47
CA LYS A 136 -1.44 16.69 9.10
C LYS A 136 -1.02 16.73 10.56
N ILE A 137 -0.79 17.93 11.08
CA ILE A 137 -0.61 18.19 12.51
C ILE A 137 -1.59 19.28 12.94
N LYS A 138 -2.09 19.19 14.17
CA LYS A 138 -2.92 20.22 14.78
C LYS A 138 -2.13 20.90 15.89
N ILE A 139 -2.02 22.22 15.81
CA ILE A 139 -1.36 23.07 16.84
C ILE A 139 -2.35 24.16 17.21
N GLY A 140 -2.91 24.10 18.42
CA GLY A 140 -4.02 24.96 18.82
C GLY A 140 -5.23 24.74 17.90
N ASP A 141 -5.73 25.81 17.31
CA ASP A 141 -6.86 25.79 16.37
C ASP A 141 -6.43 25.64 14.90
N PHE A 142 -5.14 25.58 14.64
CA PHE A 142 -4.59 25.52 13.28
C PHE A 142 -4.24 24.10 12.87
N ILE A 143 -4.50 23.80 11.59
CA ILE A 143 -4.11 22.55 10.95
C ILE A 143 -3.02 22.86 9.92
N TYR A 144 -1.94 22.10 10.00
CA TYR A 144 -0.81 22.18 9.08
C TYR A 144 -0.67 20.88 8.32
N THR A 145 -0.40 20.97 7.02
CA THR A 145 -0.06 19.81 6.19
C THR A 145 1.45 19.75 5.99
N MET A 146 2.01 18.57 6.23
CA MET A 146 3.42 18.31 5.96
C MET A 146 3.59 18.01 4.47
N ILE A 147 4.47 18.73 3.80
CA ILE A 147 4.76 18.54 2.37
C ILE A 147 6.19 18.02 2.24
N ALA A 148 6.37 16.91 1.53
CA ALA A 148 7.69 16.43 1.18
C ALA A 148 8.17 17.17 -0.07
N ASP A 149 9.28 17.90 0.04
CA ASP A 149 9.81 18.70 -1.06
C ASP A 149 10.54 17.88 -2.12
N ASP A 150 11.21 16.79 -1.71
CA ASP A 150 12.02 15.95 -2.60
C ASP A 150 11.63 14.48 -2.52
N LEU A 151 11.20 13.94 -3.63
CA LEU A 151 10.97 12.51 -3.87
C LEU A 151 12.17 11.96 -4.66
N PRO A 152 12.64 10.76 -4.35
CA PRO A 152 12.13 9.74 -3.42
C PRO A 152 12.63 9.86 -1.97
N PHE A 153 13.48 10.82 -1.64
CA PHE A 153 14.09 10.95 -0.31
C PHE A 153 13.46 12.13 0.43
N PHE A 154 12.73 11.85 1.52
CA PHE A 154 12.13 12.87 2.38
C PHE A 154 13.20 13.57 3.24
N ASN A 155 14.07 14.39 2.61
CA ASN A 155 15.12 15.10 3.33
C ASN A 155 14.65 16.43 3.94
N LYS A 156 13.51 16.96 3.45
CA LYS A 156 12.91 18.20 3.99
C LYS A 156 11.40 18.07 4.00
N ILE A 157 10.80 18.45 5.10
CA ILE A 157 9.35 18.53 5.27
C ILE A 157 9.01 20.00 5.46
N GLN A 158 8.20 20.55 4.59
CA GLN A 158 7.61 21.86 4.79
C GLN A 158 6.26 21.71 5.50
N VAL A 159 6.00 22.60 6.45
CA VAL A 159 4.72 22.68 7.14
C VAL A 159 4.01 23.93 6.63
N LYS A 160 2.86 23.75 5.98
CA LYS A 160 2.02 24.87 5.51
C LYS A 160 0.70 24.89 6.26
N PRO A 161 0.20 26.07 6.68
CA PRO A 161 -1.17 26.17 7.18
C PRO A 161 -2.15 25.75 6.07
N ASN A 162 -3.22 25.06 6.45
CA ASN A 162 -4.32 24.82 5.52
C ASN A 162 -5.16 26.10 5.45
N GLU A 163 -5.47 26.52 4.23
CA GLU A 163 -6.41 27.61 3.95
C GLU A 163 -7.85 27.19 4.28
#